data_deac26e9d76cada23a29d66c228c7e3f
#
_entry.id   deac26e9d76cada23a29d66c228c7e3f
#
_cell.length_a   1.000
_cell.length_b   1.000
_cell.length_c   1.000
_cell.angle_alpha   90.00
_cell.angle_beta   90.00
_cell.angle_gamma   90.00
#
_symmetry.space_group_name_H-M   'P 1'
#
loop_
_entity.id
_entity.type
_entity.pdbx_description
1 polymer ?
#
loop_
_entity_poly.entity_id
_entity_poly.type
_entity_poly.pdbx_seq_one_letter_code
_entity_poly.pdbx_strand_id
1 'polypeptide(L)'
;MLKHMAIDPIQLTRQLVNIESTTYHEAPAGHFLYEFLTAERYTVEKMPVPQADRSTTPGAGTGERFNVYAAMPGVTPDGVLSTHMDTVPPYIPCTEDDEFLYGRGVCDAKGIIAAQIAAAERLREAGIKIGLLFLVGEERDSAGAIEANKYPKGSKFLINGEPTDNRLALASKGALRVELRAKGRMAHSAYPELGDSAVHKLVEALHDVLALPLPVEPEIGPSTLNIGLMNGGYAPNVISDRAEAHILVRLVGPSDETKKSILAAVGDRADVNFSLDLPFVRMRKVDGLSTMIASFTTDIPALTNWGEPLLLGPGSIHVAHTPHERIAKKELLEAVDLYEKVATSLVKKI
;
A
#
# COMPACT_ATOMS: atom_id res chain seq x y z
N MET A 1 -23.08 22.15 -28.06
CA MET A 1 -22.22 21.52 -27.03
C MET A 1 -21.72 20.19 -27.59
N LEU A 2 -20.45 20.07 -27.88
CA LEU A 2 -19.86 18.78 -28.23
C LEU A 2 -20.04 17.85 -27.01
N LYS A 3 -20.72 16.71 -27.22
CA LYS A 3 -20.86 15.68 -26.18
C LYS A 3 -19.45 15.24 -25.81
N HIS A 4 -19.04 15.46 -24.56
CA HIS A 4 -17.77 14.93 -24.05
C HIS A 4 -17.82 13.41 -24.22
N MET A 5 -16.84 12.81 -24.90
CA MET A 5 -16.79 11.34 -25.01
C MET A 5 -16.46 10.77 -23.62
N ALA A 6 -17.24 9.79 -23.19
CA ALA A 6 -16.98 9.12 -21.93
C ALA A 6 -15.56 8.52 -21.93
N ILE A 7 -14.83 8.69 -20.84
CA ILE A 7 -13.49 8.11 -20.69
C ILE A 7 -13.61 6.58 -20.67
N ASP A 8 -12.88 5.93 -21.58
CA ASP A 8 -12.76 4.48 -21.62
C ASP A 8 -11.65 4.03 -20.64
N PRO A 9 -12.00 3.39 -19.52
CA PRO A 9 -11.01 3.00 -18.52
C PRO A 9 -10.07 1.90 -19.02
N ILE A 10 -10.50 1.07 -19.98
CA ILE A 10 -9.66 0.02 -20.59
C ILE A 10 -8.56 0.68 -21.43
N GLN A 11 -8.92 1.64 -22.26
CA GLN A 11 -7.95 2.39 -23.07
C GLN A 11 -6.98 3.18 -22.21
N LEU A 12 -7.48 3.85 -21.17
CA LEU A 12 -6.63 4.63 -20.26
C LEU A 12 -5.68 3.73 -19.47
N THR A 13 -6.14 2.54 -19.04
CA THR A 13 -5.26 1.55 -18.39
C THR A 13 -4.11 1.14 -19.31
N ARG A 14 -4.37 0.84 -20.59
CA ARG A 14 -3.30 0.52 -21.56
C ARG A 14 -2.27 1.63 -21.69
N GLN A 15 -2.72 2.88 -21.74
CA GLN A 15 -1.82 4.02 -21.85
C GLN A 15 -0.94 4.15 -20.60
N LEU A 16 -1.53 4.09 -19.42
CA LEU A 16 -0.82 4.20 -18.14
C LEU A 16 0.17 3.06 -17.92
N VAL A 17 -0.22 1.81 -18.20
CA VAL A 17 0.64 0.64 -18.00
C VAL A 17 1.85 0.64 -18.93
N ASN A 18 1.72 1.20 -20.13
CA ASN A 18 2.84 1.34 -21.05
C ASN A 18 3.80 2.51 -20.73
N ILE A 19 3.55 3.23 -19.66
CA ILE A 19 4.49 4.21 -19.09
C ILE A 19 5.15 3.55 -17.86
N GLU A 20 6.47 3.33 -17.92
CA GLU A 20 7.20 2.83 -16.76
C GLU A 20 7.13 3.84 -15.59
N SER A 21 6.78 3.34 -14.40
CA SER A 21 6.72 4.15 -13.17
C SER A 21 7.06 3.32 -11.93
N THR A 22 8.15 2.56 -11.99
CA THR A 22 8.66 1.88 -10.79
C THR A 22 8.98 2.92 -9.71
N THR A 23 8.81 2.54 -8.45
CA THR A 23 9.02 3.48 -7.31
C THR A 23 10.34 4.22 -7.43
N TYR A 24 10.34 5.52 -7.23
CA TYR A 24 11.38 6.52 -7.47
C TYR A 24 11.57 6.94 -8.94
N HIS A 25 10.78 6.40 -9.88
CA HIS A 25 10.82 6.75 -11.31
C HIS A 25 9.41 7.11 -11.83
N GLU A 26 8.56 7.66 -10.96
CA GLU A 26 7.14 7.90 -11.21
C GLU A 26 6.85 9.10 -12.13
N ALA A 27 7.82 10.01 -12.31
CA ALA A 27 7.61 11.27 -13.02
C ALA A 27 6.93 11.14 -14.40
N PRO A 28 7.30 10.18 -15.27
CA PRO A 28 6.61 10.02 -16.56
C PRO A 28 5.11 9.78 -16.46
N ALA A 29 4.68 8.92 -15.51
CA ALA A 29 3.27 8.67 -15.25
C ALA A 29 2.58 9.89 -14.64
N GLY A 30 3.24 10.59 -13.71
CA GLY A 30 2.75 11.84 -13.14
C GLY A 30 2.56 12.95 -14.18
N HIS A 31 3.48 13.10 -15.13
CA HIS A 31 3.35 14.06 -16.24
C HIS A 31 2.18 13.70 -17.15
N PHE A 32 2.05 12.43 -17.53
CA PHE A 32 0.93 11.96 -18.34
C PHE A 32 -0.41 12.28 -17.65
N LEU A 33 -0.56 11.95 -16.36
CA LEU A 33 -1.78 12.24 -15.60
C LEU A 33 -2.06 13.72 -15.50
N TYR A 34 -1.03 14.54 -15.26
CA TYR A 34 -1.16 15.99 -15.23
C TYR A 34 -1.70 16.56 -16.54
N GLU A 35 -1.15 16.15 -17.68
CA GLU A 35 -1.57 16.60 -19.02
C GLU A 35 -2.97 16.08 -19.35
N PHE A 36 -3.23 14.79 -19.09
CA PHE A 36 -4.52 14.16 -19.35
C PHE A 36 -5.65 14.86 -18.58
N LEU A 37 -5.51 15.05 -17.26
CA LEU A 37 -6.53 15.69 -16.43
C LEU A 37 -6.69 17.17 -16.75
N THR A 38 -5.63 17.86 -17.17
CA THR A 38 -5.72 19.24 -17.65
C THR A 38 -6.54 19.33 -18.93
N ALA A 39 -6.33 18.39 -19.86
CA ALA A 39 -7.13 18.31 -21.10
C ALA A 39 -8.61 18.02 -20.80
N GLU A 40 -8.91 17.24 -19.76
CA GLU A 40 -10.25 16.97 -19.24
C GLU A 40 -10.83 18.12 -18.39
N ARG A 41 -10.16 19.30 -18.37
CA ARG A 41 -10.61 20.55 -17.74
C ARG A 41 -10.65 20.52 -16.20
N TYR A 42 -9.85 19.67 -15.56
CA TYR A 42 -9.58 19.80 -14.14
C TYR A 42 -8.58 20.92 -13.87
N THR A 43 -8.66 21.52 -12.68
CA THR A 43 -7.52 22.24 -12.11
C THR A 43 -6.59 21.17 -11.52
N VAL A 44 -5.40 21.08 -12.08
CA VAL A 44 -4.42 20.04 -11.69
C VAL A 44 -3.25 20.68 -10.96
N GLU A 45 -2.86 20.10 -9.86
CA GLU A 45 -1.74 20.52 -9.02
C GLU A 45 -0.69 19.39 -8.95
N LYS A 46 0.56 19.72 -9.21
CA LYS A 46 1.70 18.87 -8.84
C LYS A 46 2.06 19.16 -7.39
N MET A 47 1.96 18.19 -6.52
CA MET A 47 2.37 18.28 -5.11
C MET A 47 3.77 17.67 -4.98
N PRO A 48 4.85 18.49 -4.89
CA PRO A 48 6.22 17.97 -4.84
C PRO A 48 6.43 17.03 -3.66
N VAL A 49 7.15 15.94 -3.89
CA VAL A 49 7.51 14.95 -2.86
C VAL A 49 9.03 14.92 -2.73
N PRO A 50 9.58 14.97 -1.50
CA PRO A 50 11.02 14.91 -1.29
C PRO A 50 11.64 13.66 -1.91
N GLN A 51 12.84 13.82 -2.45
CA GLN A 51 13.63 12.69 -2.95
C GLN A 51 14.07 11.80 -1.79
N ALA A 52 14.06 10.49 -2.02
CA ALA A 52 14.65 9.56 -1.06
C ALA A 52 16.17 9.75 -0.99
N ASP A 53 16.73 9.60 0.21
CA ASP A 53 18.18 9.69 0.39
C ASP A 53 18.88 8.51 -0.30
N ARG A 54 19.65 8.80 -1.34
CA ARG A 54 20.36 7.81 -2.15
C ARG A 54 21.44 7.04 -1.38
N SER A 55 21.94 7.60 -0.30
CA SER A 55 22.95 6.94 0.54
C SER A 55 22.35 5.80 1.37
N THR A 56 21.04 5.84 1.63
CA THR A 56 20.31 4.90 2.47
C THR A 56 19.24 4.11 1.73
N THR A 57 18.86 4.57 0.52
CA THR A 57 17.75 4.00 -0.25
C THR A 57 18.22 3.44 -1.60
N PRO A 58 18.40 2.12 -1.72
CA PRO A 58 18.75 1.50 -3.00
C PRO A 58 17.70 1.77 -4.07
N GLY A 59 18.13 2.19 -5.25
CA GLY A 59 17.26 2.48 -6.39
C GLY A 59 16.63 3.87 -6.39
N ALA A 60 16.90 4.74 -5.39
CA ALA A 60 16.43 6.12 -5.39
C ALA A 60 16.93 6.88 -6.64
N GLY A 61 15.97 7.38 -7.42
CA GLY A 61 16.22 8.15 -8.64
C GLY A 61 16.72 9.58 -8.39
N THR A 62 17.00 10.29 -9.47
CA THR A 62 17.36 11.72 -9.44
C THR A 62 16.28 12.58 -10.09
N GLY A 63 15.23 11.95 -10.62
CA GLY A 63 14.15 12.62 -11.33
C GLY A 63 13.21 13.40 -10.41
N GLU A 64 12.41 14.27 -10.99
CA GLU A 64 11.31 14.94 -10.30
C GLU A 64 10.37 13.90 -9.67
N ARG A 65 9.83 14.19 -8.48
CA ARG A 65 8.90 13.33 -7.76
C ARG A 65 7.76 14.16 -7.22
N PHE A 66 6.53 13.83 -7.58
CA PHE A 66 5.34 14.59 -7.17
C PHE A 66 4.07 13.75 -7.25
N ASN A 67 3.12 14.04 -6.36
CA ASN A 67 1.75 13.56 -6.50
C ASN A 67 0.99 14.43 -7.50
N VAL A 68 -0.08 13.87 -8.07
CA VAL A 68 -1.01 14.60 -8.93
C VAL A 68 -2.34 14.72 -8.19
N TYR A 69 -2.72 15.96 -7.86
CA TYR A 69 -4.06 16.26 -7.36
C TYR A 69 -4.86 16.98 -8.42
N ALA A 70 -6.14 16.60 -8.59
CA ALA A 70 -7.03 17.25 -9.53
C ALA A 70 -8.43 17.43 -8.95
N ALA A 71 -9.03 18.60 -9.19
CA ALA A 71 -10.42 18.89 -8.83
C ALA A 71 -11.05 19.87 -9.83
N MET A 72 -12.37 20.00 -9.82
CA MET A 72 -13.04 21.00 -10.63
C MET A 72 -12.62 22.41 -10.21
N PRO A 73 -12.48 23.36 -11.16
CA PRO A 73 -12.05 24.73 -10.87
C PRO A 73 -12.91 25.39 -9.80
N GLY A 74 -12.27 25.96 -8.75
CA GLY A 74 -12.96 26.71 -7.70
C GLY A 74 -13.85 25.90 -6.77
N VAL A 75 -13.73 24.56 -6.76
CA VAL A 75 -14.58 23.66 -5.97
C VAL A 75 -13.77 22.96 -4.88
N THR A 76 -14.28 23.01 -3.65
CA THR A 76 -13.85 22.08 -2.60
C THR A 76 -14.56 20.74 -2.82
N PRO A 77 -13.86 19.61 -2.95
CA PRO A 77 -14.49 18.33 -3.18
C PRO A 77 -15.19 17.81 -1.92
N ASP A 78 -16.35 17.18 -2.08
CA ASP A 78 -17.03 16.46 -0.99
C ASP A 78 -16.26 15.20 -0.59
N GLY A 79 -15.64 14.53 -1.55
CA GLY A 79 -14.79 13.38 -1.36
C GLY A 79 -13.64 13.34 -2.37
N VAL A 80 -12.66 12.47 -2.10
CA VAL A 80 -11.50 12.24 -2.97
C VAL A 80 -11.38 10.76 -3.29
N LEU A 81 -11.15 10.45 -4.57
CA LEU A 81 -10.68 9.13 -5.01
C LEU A 81 -9.16 9.18 -5.09
N SER A 82 -8.48 8.25 -4.46
CA SER A 82 -7.01 8.21 -4.47
C SER A 82 -6.49 6.80 -4.72
N THR A 83 -5.32 6.71 -5.29
CA THR A 83 -4.50 5.50 -5.37
C THR A 83 -3.08 5.88 -5.75
N HIS A 84 -2.17 4.92 -5.83
CA HIS A 84 -0.78 5.19 -6.20
C HIS A 84 -0.52 5.01 -7.70
N MET A 85 0.53 5.67 -8.20
CA MET A 85 0.94 5.58 -9.60
C MET A 85 2.26 4.83 -9.80
N ASP A 86 2.96 4.54 -8.71
CA ASP A 86 4.16 3.71 -8.76
C ASP A 86 3.82 2.22 -8.83
N THR A 87 4.81 1.43 -9.17
CA THR A 87 4.71 -0.02 -9.27
C THR A 87 5.99 -0.68 -8.77
N VAL A 88 5.89 -1.93 -8.31
CA VAL A 88 7.09 -2.75 -8.06
C VAL A 88 7.81 -3.11 -9.37
N PRO A 89 9.15 -3.29 -9.35
CA PRO A 89 9.88 -3.86 -10.49
C PRO A 89 9.59 -5.37 -10.64
N PRO A 90 9.82 -5.97 -11.84
CA PRO A 90 10.25 -5.31 -13.08
C PRO A 90 9.07 -4.65 -13.80
N TYR A 91 9.36 -3.67 -14.68
CA TYR A 91 8.39 -3.17 -15.65
C TYR A 91 7.97 -4.29 -16.60
N ILE A 92 6.64 -4.42 -16.83
CA ILE A 92 6.03 -5.36 -17.76
C ILE A 92 5.01 -4.57 -18.58
N PRO A 93 5.20 -4.42 -19.90
CA PRO A 93 4.29 -3.66 -20.76
C PRO A 93 2.90 -4.30 -20.84
N CYS A 94 1.91 -3.50 -21.19
CA CYS A 94 0.53 -3.96 -21.34
C CYS A 94 0.37 -4.90 -22.54
N THR A 95 -0.23 -6.05 -22.30
CA THR A 95 -0.79 -6.94 -23.31
C THR A 95 -2.22 -7.30 -22.96
N GLU A 96 -2.98 -7.86 -23.91
CA GLU A 96 -4.37 -8.20 -23.65
C GLU A 96 -4.86 -9.37 -24.51
N ASP A 97 -5.92 -10.00 -24.03
CA ASP A 97 -6.80 -10.87 -24.78
C ASP A 97 -8.25 -10.32 -24.73
N ASP A 98 -9.23 -11.13 -25.05
CA ASP A 98 -10.65 -10.71 -25.06
C ASP A 98 -11.16 -10.37 -23.65
N GLU A 99 -10.66 -11.04 -22.60
CA GLU A 99 -11.16 -10.96 -21.25
C GLU A 99 -10.28 -10.10 -20.32
N PHE A 100 -8.95 -10.12 -20.49
CA PHE A 100 -8.00 -9.56 -19.54
C PHE A 100 -7.07 -8.52 -20.17
N LEU A 101 -6.60 -7.60 -19.33
CA LEU A 101 -5.38 -6.83 -19.51
C LEU A 101 -4.30 -7.46 -18.63
N TYR A 102 -3.07 -7.57 -19.15
CA TYR A 102 -1.88 -8.09 -18.48
C TYR A 102 -0.80 -7.02 -18.46
N GLY A 103 0.04 -7.01 -17.43
CA GLY A 103 1.16 -6.08 -17.32
C GLY A 103 1.36 -5.55 -15.92
N ARG A 104 2.51 -4.96 -15.62
CA ARG A 104 2.80 -4.41 -14.30
C ARG A 104 1.98 -3.14 -14.06
N GLY A 105 1.15 -3.15 -13.00
CA GLY A 105 0.25 -2.05 -12.66
C GLY A 105 -1.15 -2.15 -13.27
N VAL A 106 -1.47 -3.17 -14.09
CA VAL A 106 -2.86 -3.32 -14.61
C VAL A 106 -3.85 -3.52 -13.47
N CYS A 107 -3.42 -4.17 -12.39
CA CYS A 107 -4.17 -4.44 -11.18
C CYS A 107 -3.75 -3.47 -10.06
N ASP A 108 -2.45 -3.24 -9.90
CA ASP A 108 -1.84 -2.55 -8.76
C ASP A 108 -0.90 -1.42 -9.24
N ALA A 109 -1.39 -0.16 -9.44
CA ALA A 109 -2.77 0.29 -9.31
C ALA A 109 -3.21 1.19 -10.49
N LYS A 110 -2.56 1.11 -11.67
CA LYS A 110 -2.86 1.97 -12.84
C LYS A 110 -4.25 1.71 -13.43
N GLY A 111 -4.74 0.45 -13.38
CA GLY A 111 -6.13 0.15 -13.74
C GLY A 111 -7.11 0.83 -12.80
N ILE A 112 -6.77 0.92 -11.53
CA ILE A 112 -7.56 1.63 -10.53
C ILE A 112 -7.59 3.12 -10.82
N ILE A 113 -6.45 3.74 -11.17
CA ILE A 113 -6.40 5.15 -11.63
C ILE A 113 -7.41 5.39 -12.76
N ALA A 114 -7.39 4.53 -13.77
CA ALA A 114 -8.28 4.66 -14.92
C ALA A 114 -9.77 4.54 -14.54
N ALA A 115 -10.11 3.58 -13.66
CA ALA A 115 -11.48 3.42 -13.15
C ALA A 115 -11.92 4.62 -12.32
N GLN A 116 -11.06 5.15 -11.45
CA GLN A 116 -11.35 6.32 -10.63
C GLN A 116 -11.56 7.59 -11.48
N ILE A 117 -10.75 7.81 -12.51
CA ILE A 117 -10.91 8.95 -13.43
C ILE A 117 -12.24 8.82 -14.18
N ALA A 118 -12.57 7.64 -14.71
CA ALA A 118 -13.84 7.42 -15.41
C ALA A 118 -15.05 7.62 -14.49
N ALA A 119 -14.97 7.18 -13.24
CA ALA A 119 -16.02 7.40 -12.24
C ALA A 119 -16.15 8.89 -11.85
N ALA A 120 -15.03 9.60 -11.68
CA ALA A 120 -15.04 11.02 -11.37
C ALA A 120 -15.72 11.85 -12.48
N GLU A 121 -15.54 11.48 -13.75
CA GLU A 121 -16.25 12.13 -14.88
C GLU A 121 -17.78 11.93 -14.78
N ARG A 122 -18.24 10.70 -14.53
CA ARG A 122 -19.67 10.43 -14.36
C ARG A 122 -20.25 11.18 -13.14
N LEU A 123 -19.52 11.24 -12.04
CA LEU A 123 -19.90 11.99 -10.85
C LEU A 123 -19.97 13.49 -11.13
N ARG A 124 -19.02 14.02 -11.91
CA ARG A 124 -19.03 15.43 -12.37
C ARG A 124 -20.29 15.74 -13.20
N GLU A 125 -20.66 14.87 -14.13
CA GLU A 125 -21.89 15.03 -14.92
C GLU A 125 -23.15 14.98 -14.06
N ALA A 126 -23.12 14.21 -12.96
CA ALA A 126 -24.17 14.15 -11.94
C ALA A 126 -24.14 15.34 -10.94
N GLY A 127 -23.20 16.29 -11.09
CA GLY A 127 -23.05 17.45 -10.21
C GLY A 127 -22.43 17.15 -8.84
N ILE A 128 -21.81 15.98 -8.67
CA ILE A 128 -21.14 15.55 -7.43
C ILE A 128 -19.67 15.99 -7.50
N LYS A 129 -19.20 16.62 -6.41
CA LYS A 129 -17.87 17.25 -6.34
C LYS A 129 -16.85 16.27 -5.82
N ILE A 130 -16.13 15.63 -6.72
CA ILE A 130 -15.06 14.68 -6.38
C ILE A 130 -13.70 15.21 -6.84
N GLY A 131 -12.69 15.07 -5.98
CA GLY A 131 -11.28 15.26 -6.30
C GLY A 131 -10.61 13.91 -6.61
N LEU A 132 -9.47 13.97 -7.28
CA LEU A 132 -8.58 12.85 -7.59
C LEU A 132 -7.22 13.11 -6.95
N LEU A 133 -6.61 12.10 -6.35
CA LEU A 133 -5.27 12.19 -5.74
C LEU A 133 -4.47 10.94 -6.10
N PHE A 134 -3.47 11.10 -6.96
CA PHE A 134 -2.59 10.02 -7.39
C PHE A 134 -1.21 10.20 -6.77
N LEU A 135 -0.78 9.19 -6.03
CA LEU A 135 0.35 9.23 -5.10
C LEU A 135 1.57 8.53 -5.66
N VAL A 136 2.74 8.90 -5.20
CA VAL A 136 4.03 8.24 -5.46
C VAL A 136 4.52 7.52 -4.21
N GLY A 137 5.19 6.38 -4.39
CA GLY A 137 5.96 5.72 -3.32
C GLY A 137 5.16 4.84 -2.38
N GLU A 138 3.95 4.43 -2.72
CA GLU A 138 3.14 3.51 -1.91
C GLU A 138 3.88 2.20 -1.68
N GLU A 139 4.47 1.65 -2.72
CA GLU A 139 5.15 0.36 -2.78
C GLU A 139 6.44 0.28 -1.90
N ARG A 140 6.84 1.39 -1.28
CA ARG A 140 8.08 1.48 -0.51
C ARG A 140 7.96 2.24 0.82
N ASP A 141 7.58 3.50 0.76
CA ASP A 141 7.74 4.44 1.89
C ASP A 141 6.53 5.33 2.13
N SER A 142 5.48 5.22 1.32
CA SER A 142 4.28 6.09 1.34
C SER A 142 4.63 7.58 1.34
N ALA A 143 5.79 7.97 0.78
CA ALA A 143 6.28 9.34 0.84
C ALA A 143 5.29 10.33 0.21
N GLY A 144 4.61 9.92 -0.86
CA GLY A 144 3.56 10.70 -1.51
C GLY A 144 2.39 10.98 -0.57
N ALA A 145 1.90 9.97 0.11
CA ALA A 145 0.79 10.10 1.06
C ALA A 145 1.17 10.96 2.28
N ILE A 146 2.36 10.75 2.84
CA ILE A 146 2.89 11.56 3.95
C ILE A 146 2.97 13.02 3.56
N GLU A 147 3.45 13.32 2.34
CA GLU A 147 3.54 14.71 1.87
C GLU A 147 2.16 15.30 1.58
N ALA A 148 1.27 14.56 0.90
CA ALA A 148 -0.08 15.00 0.61
C ALA A 148 -0.88 15.33 1.88
N ASN A 149 -0.65 14.59 2.97
CA ASN A 149 -1.35 14.78 4.24
C ASN A 149 -1.09 16.15 4.90
N LYS A 150 -0.01 16.84 4.51
CA LYS A 150 0.30 18.19 4.96
C LYS A 150 -0.58 19.26 4.30
N TYR A 151 -1.20 18.94 3.15
CA TYR A 151 -1.94 19.88 2.31
C TYR A 151 -3.34 19.36 1.95
N PRO A 152 -4.20 19.01 2.95
CA PRO A 152 -5.53 18.50 2.70
C PRO A 152 -6.40 19.50 1.95
N LYS A 153 -7.37 19.02 1.20
CA LYS A 153 -8.26 19.86 0.37
C LYS A 153 -9.69 20.01 0.93
N GLY A 154 -9.92 19.55 2.17
CA GLY A 154 -11.19 19.72 2.87
C GLY A 154 -12.26 18.69 2.50
N SER A 155 -11.89 17.57 1.89
CA SER A 155 -12.79 16.43 1.62
C SER A 155 -13.30 15.81 2.92
N LYS A 156 -14.54 15.30 2.89
CA LYS A 156 -15.19 14.64 4.04
C LYS A 156 -14.92 13.14 4.07
N PHE A 157 -14.64 12.55 2.91
CA PHE A 157 -14.26 11.15 2.79
C PHE A 157 -13.15 10.95 1.73
N LEU A 158 -12.42 9.87 1.88
CA LEU A 158 -11.38 9.40 0.97
C LEU A 158 -11.70 7.97 0.56
N ILE A 159 -11.79 7.67 -0.73
CA ILE A 159 -11.85 6.29 -1.24
C ILE A 159 -10.48 5.99 -1.84
N ASN A 160 -9.66 5.28 -1.07
CA ASN A 160 -8.37 4.77 -1.54
C ASN A 160 -8.60 3.51 -2.38
N GLY A 161 -7.92 3.42 -3.50
CA GLY A 161 -8.03 2.32 -4.45
C GLY A 161 -6.89 1.34 -4.30
N GLU A 162 -7.23 0.08 -4.03
CA GLU A 162 -6.33 -1.06 -3.98
C GLU A 162 -7.02 -2.31 -4.53
N PRO A 163 -6.28 -3.38 -4.92
CA PRO A 163 -6.89 -4.61 -5.42
C PRO A 163 -7.71 -5.34 -4.34
N THR A 164 -9.02 -5.11 -4.32
CA THR A 164 -9.95 -5.69 -3.34
C THR A 164 -11.05 -6.56 -3.96
N ASP A 165 -10.87 -7.01 -5.21
CA ASP A 165 -11.88 -7.78 -5.97
C ASP A 165 -13.24 -7.05 -6.02
N ASN A 166 -13.25 -5.71 -6.18
CA ASN A 166 -14.45 -4.85 -6.13
C ASN A 166 -15.26 -4.99 -4.82
N ARG A 167 -14.61 -5.33 -3.72
CA ARG A 167 -15.22 -5.50 -2.39
C ARG A 167 -14.77 -4.38 -1.47
N LEU A 168 -15.71 -3.82 -0.70
CA LEU A 168 -15.38 -2.80 0.29
C LEU A 168 -14.61 -3.42 1.46
N ALA A 169 -13.40 -2.95 1.72
CA ALA A 169 -12.64 -3.39 2.88
C ALA A 169 -13.21 -2.79 4.18
N LEU A 170 -13.47 -3.63 5.18
CA LEU A 170 -13.90 -3.19 6.51
C LEU A 170 -12.71 -2.82 7.41
N ALA A 171 -11.54 -3.30 7.05
CA ALA A 171 -10.29 -2.97 7.72
C ALA A 171 -9.08 -3.28 6.83
N SER A 172 -7.97 -2.60 7.11
CA SER A 172 -6.62 -2.94 6.66
C SER A 172 -5.78 -3.32 7.87
N LYS A 173 -5.12 -4.49 7.82
CA LYS A 173 -4.25 -4.93 8.91
C LYS A 173 -3.00 -4.06 8.97
N GLY A 174 -2.60 -3.70 10.18
CA GLY A 174 -1.33 -3.03 10.42
C GLY A 174 -0.12 -3.91 10.10
N ALA A 175 1.06 -3.31 10.09
CA ALA A 175 2.32 -4.01 9.89
C ALA A 175 3.36 -3.57 10.90
N LEU A 176 3.89 -4.52 11.68
CA LEU A 176 4.99 -4.30 12.59
C LEU A 176 6.18 -5.15 12.13
N ARG A 177 7.26 -4.49 11.71
CA ARG A 177 8.51 -5.17 11.36
C ARG A 177 9.44 -5.15 12.56
N VAL A 178 9.93 -6.33 12.93
CA VAL A 178 10.81 -6.53 14.07
C VAL A 178 12.12 -7.15 13.58
N GLU A 179 13.23 -6.54 13.96
CA GLU A 179 14.57 -7.04 13.72
C GLU A 179 15.18 -7.49 15.04
N LEU A 180 15.61 -8.72 15.11
CA LEU A 180 16.32 -9.30 16.25
C LEU A 180 17.79 -9.47 15.90
N ARG A 181 18.68 -9.03 16.76
CA ARG A 181 20.14 -9.20 16.60
C ARG A 181 20.73 -9.78 17.87
N ALA A 182 21.04 -11.06 17.83
CA ALA A 182 21.71 -11.77 18.92
C ALA A 182 23.24 -11.65 18.80
N LYS A 183 23.90 -11.47 19.95
CA LYS A 183 25.35 -11.40 20.09
C LYS A 183 25.84 -12.50 21.01
N GLY A 184 27.05 -12.99 20.75
CA GLY A 184 27.67 -14.03 21.52
C GLY A 184 29.20 -13.93 21.56
N ARG A 185 29.83 -15.05 21.76
CA ARG A 185 31.27 -15.18 21.77
C ARG A 185 31.69 -16.42 20.97
N MET A 186 32.52 -16.21 19.96
CA MET A 186 33.02 -17.30 19.10
C MET A 186 33.92 -18.23 19.88
N ALA A 187 33.78 -19.54 19.63
CA ALA A 187 34.65 -20.58 20.15
C ALA A 187 34.57 -21.84 19.28
N HIS A 188 35.49 -22.76 19.49
CA HIS A 188 35.42 -24.10 18.91
C HIS A 188 34.27 -24.89 19.56
N SER A 189 33.41 -25.53 18.76
CA SER A 189 32.21 -26.20 19.25
C SER A 189 32.45 -27.36 20.22
N ALA A 190 33.67 -27.93 20.22
CA ALA A 190 34.08 -28.96 21.19
C ALA A 190 34.30 -28.42 22.60
N TYR A 191 34.36 -27.09 22.81
CA TYR A 191 34.59 -26.41 24.07
C TYR A 191 33.51 -25.34 24.30
N PRO A 192 32.24 -25.76 24.49
CA PRO A 192 31.12 -24.84 24.56
C PRO A 192 31.22 -23.85 25.73
N GLU A 193 31.92 -24.17 26.81
CA GLU A 193 32.16 -23.30 27.97
C GLU A 193 33.01 -22.06 27.64
N LEU A 194 33.76 -22.09 26.53
CA LEU A 194 34.55 -20.94 26.07
C LEU A 194 33.76 -20.01 25.14
N GLY A 195 32.62 -20.48 24.65
CA GLY A 195 31.76 -19.74 23.73
C GLY A 195 30.49 -19.19 24.38
N ASP A 196 29.70 -18.49 23.53
CA ASP A 196 28.34 -18.05 23.84
C ASP A 196 27.59 -17.95 22.50
N SER A 197 26.66 -18.87 22.26
CA SER A 197 26.07 -19.03 20.91
C SER A 197 24.96 -18.02 20.64
N ALA A 198 25.21 -17.04 19.79
CA ALA A 198 24.21 -16.13 19.29
C ALA A 198 23.09 -16.86 18.53
N VAL A 199 23.41 -17.94 17.82
CA VAL A 199 22.40 -18.74 17.09
C VAL A 199 21.44 -19.42 18.05
N HIS A 200 21.93 -20.02 19.15
CA HIS A 200 21.07 -20.63 20.16
C HIS A 200 20.15 -19.59 20.82
N LYS A 201 20.71 -18.45 21.25
CA LYS A 201 19.93 -17.35 21.81
C LYS A 201 18.81 -16.90 20.87
N LEU A 202 19.13 -16.73 19.58
CA LEU A 202 18.14 -16.32 18.59
C LEU A 202 17.05 -17.37 18.40
N VAL A 203 17.41 -18.66 18.31
CA VAL A 203 16.44 -19.76 18.17
C VAL A 203 15.50 -19.83 19.35
N GLU A 204 16.01 -19.70 20.59
CA GLU A 204 15.19 -19.67 21.80
C GLU A 204 14.29 -18.43 21.85
N ALA A 205 14.80 -17.26 21.50
CA ALA A 205 14.00 -16.04 21.43
C ALA A 205 12.88 -16.16 20.39
N LEU A 206 13.17 -16.70 19.20
CA LEU A 206 12.18 -16.92 18.15
C LEU A 206 11.13 -17.96 18.55
N HIS A 207 11.53 -19.02 19.25
CA HIS A 207 10.58 -20.01 19.80
C HIS A 207 9.55 -19.34 20.72
N ASP A 208 10.00 -18.49 21.65
CA ASP A 208 9.11 -17.81 22.58
C ASP A 208 8.25 -16.75 21.87
N VAL A 209 8.80 -16.03 20.88
CA VAL A 209 8.04 -15.07 20.07
C VAL A 209 6.94 -15.77 19.24
N LEU A 210 7.20 -16.97 18.69
CA LEU A 210 6.20 -17.75 17.97
C LEU A 210 5.08 -18.26 18.86
N ALA A 211 5.33 -18.44 20.16
CA ALA A 211 4.34 -18.89 21.14
C ALA A 211 3.46 -17.75 21.71
N LEU A 212 3.74 -16.49 21.37
CA LEU A 212 2.98 -15.35 21.87
C LEU A 212 1.52 -15.40 21.42
N PRO A 213 0.57 -15.15 22.34
CA PRO A 213 -0.82 -14.91 21.96
C PRO A 213 -0.91 -13.57 21.25
N LEU A 214 -1.21 -13.59 19.94
CA LEU A 214 -1.39 -12.38 19.18
C LEU A 214 -2.84 -11.87 19.27
N PRO A 215 -3.08 -10.56 19.14
CA PRO A 215 -4.42 -9.97 19.15
C PRO A 215 -5.35 -10.62 18.11
N VAL A 216 -6.60 -10.84 18.53
CA VAL A 216 -7.70 -11.33 17.66
C VAL A 216 -8.86 -10.36 17.77
N GLU A 217 -9.40 -9.97 16.64
CA GLU A 217 -10.58 -9.14 16.53
C GLU A 217 -11.71 -9.97 15.93
N PRO A 218 -12.91 -10.07 16.57
CA PRO A 218 -13.96 -11.02 16.17
C PRO A 218 -14.44 -10.89 14.72
N GLU A 219 -14.53 -9.66 14.20
CA GLU A 219 -14.99 -9.40 12.82
C GLU A 219 -13.86 -9.44 11.80
N ILE A 220 -12.62 -9.15 12.22
CA ILE A 220 -11.45 -8.98 11.34
C ILE A 220 -10.59 -10.25 11.29
N GLY A 221 -10.65 -11.05 12.35
CA GLY A 221 -9.84 -12.26 12.53
C GLY A 221 -8.55 -12.02 13.30
N PRO A 222 -7.60 -12.97 13.28
CA PRO A 222 -6.37 -12.90 14.08
C PRO A 222 -5.29 -12.02 13.43
N SER A 223 -4.42 -11.46 14.27
CA SER A 223 -3.07 -11.04 13.85
C SER A 223 -2.27 -12.27 13.44
N THR A 224 -1.29 -12.08 12.54
CA THR A 224 -0.40 -13.16 12.09
C THR A 224 1.05 -12.73 12.18
N LEU A 225 1.96 -13.70 12.37
CA LEU A 225 3.39 -13.49 12.46
C LEU A 225 4.12 -14.38 11.46
N ASN A 226 5.11 -13.81 10.79
CA ASN A 226 6.01 -14.54 9.88
C ASN A 226 7.45 -14.16 10.17
N ILE A 227 8.32 -15.17 10.35
CA ILE A 227 9.77 -14.99 10.35
C ILE A 227 10.22 -15.06 8.89
N GLY A 228 10.47 -13.89 8.28
CA GLY A 228 10.76 -13.78 6.86
C GLY A 228 12.23 -14.01 6.49
N LEU A 229 13.15 -13.65 7.40
CA LEU A 229 14.59 -13.81 7.22
C LEU A 229 15.23 -14.31 8.50
N MET A 230 16.21 -15.17 8.37
CA MET A 230 17.04 -15.63 9.47
C MET A 230 18.46 -15.93 8.95
N ASN A 231 19.46 -15.36 9.62
CA ASN A 231 20.88 -15.53 9.29
C ASN A 231 21.69 -15.78 10.55
N GLY A 232 22.74 -16.58 10.46
CA GLY A 232 23.65 -16.81 11.57
C GLY A 232 24.53 -18.03 11.35
N GLY A 233 25.64 -18.08 12.09
CA GLY A 233 26.58 -19.17 11.99
C GLY A 233 27.68 -18.96 10.94
N TYR A 234 28.70 -19.80 11.03
CA TYR A 234 29.85 -19.83 10.11
C TYR A 234 30.11 -21.25 9.60
N ALA A 235 30.23 -22.19 10.52
CA ALA A 235 30.50 -23.61 10.26
C ALA A 235 29.99 -24.47 11.41
N PRO A 236 29.68 -25.77 11.21
CA PRO A 236 29.13 -26.63 12.24
C PRO A 236 30.03 -26.80 13.49
N ASN A 237 31.34 -26.61 13.34
CA ASN A 237 32.31 -26.70 14.42
C ASN A 237 32.69 -25.36 15.06
N VAL A 238 31.90 -24.29 14.80
CA VAL A 238 32.14 -22.95 15.32
C VAL A 238 30.89 -22.48 16.09
N ILE A 239 31.06 -22.06 17.34
CA ILE A 239 30.04 -21.33 18.08
C ILE A 239 29.97 -19.92 17.52
N SER A 240 28.79 -19.50 17.04
CA SER A 240 28.62 -18.20 16.39
C SER A 240 28.46 -17.06 17.38
N ASP A 241 29.15 -15.96 17.12
CA ASP A 241 29.07 -14.72 17.90
C ASP A 241 27.99 -13.75 17.41
N ARG A 242 27.31 -14.06 16.30
CA ARG A 242 26.21 -13.23 15.75
C ARG A 242 25.15 -14.07 15.06
N ALA A 243 23.91 -13.63 15.21
CA ALA A 243 22.76 -14.12 14.46
C ALA A 243 21.68 -13.02 14.39
N GLU A 244 20.87 -13.03 13.35
CA GLU A 244 19.80 -12.06 13.15
C GLU A 244 18.55 -12.69 12.55
N ALA A 245 17.39 -12.12 12.84
CA ALA A 245 16.12 -12.48 12.22
C ALA A 245 15.26 -11.25 11.97
N HIS A 246 14.44 -11.32 10.90
CA HIS A 246 13.45 -10.30 10.57
C HIS A 246 12.06 -10.94 10.59
N ILE A 247 11.17 -10.32 11.37
CA ILE A 247 9.81 -10.77 11.60
C ILE A 247 8.85 -9.72 11.07
N LEU A 248 7.75 -10.14 10.45
CA LEU A 248 6.63 -9.29 10.12
C LEU A 248 5.39 -9.76 10.87
N VAL A 249 4.77 -8.86 11.63
CA VAL A 249 3.48 -9.09 12.29
C VAL A 249 2.41 -8.28 11.57
N ARG A 250 1.34 -8.94 11.12
CA ARG A 250 0.12 -8.29 10.63
C ARG A 250 -0.84 -8.11 11.80
N LEU A 251 -1.12 -6.85 12.14
CA LEU A 251 -1.85 -6.48 13.37
C LEU A 251 -3.32 -6.21 13.09
N VAL A 252 -4.19 -6.61 14.05
CA VAL A 252 -5.62 -6.26 14.10
C VAL A 252 -5.96 -5.35 15.29
N GLY A 253 -4.98 -4.62 15.78
CA GLY A 253 -5.11 -3.67 16.90
C GLY A 253 -3.84 -2.85 17.09
N PRO A 254 -3.76 -2.04 18.17
CA PRO A 254 -2.59 -1.26 18.49
C PRO A 254 -1.33 -2.13 18.65
N SER A 255 -0.18 -1.61 18.20
CA SER A 255 1.09 -2.35 18.22
C SER A 255 1.75 -2.41 19.61
N ASP A 256 1.40 -1.51 20.53
CA ASP A 256 2.13 -1.31 21.80
C ASP A 256 2.17 -2.56 22.68
N GLU A 257 1.04 -3.26 22.84
CA GLU A 257 1.01 -4.49 23.64
C GLU A 257 1.79 -5.63 22.96
N THR A 258 1.70 -5.71 21.63
CA THR A 258 2.49 -6.69 20.86
C THR A 258 3.99 -6.41 20.99
N LYS A 259 4.42 -5.14 20.93
CA LYS A 259 5.81 -4.75 21.15
C LYS A 259 6.29 -5.13 22.55
N LYS A 260 5.51 -4.82 23.59
CA LYS A 260 5.84 -5.21 24.96
C LYS A 260 5.99 -6.73 25.12
N SER A 261 5.07 -7.50 24.54
CA SER A 261 5.10 -8.96 24.57
C SER A 261 6.33 -9.53 23.86
N ILE A 262 6.70 -8.96 22.70
CA ILE A 262 7.91 -9.36 21.96
C ILE A 262 9.17 -9.03 22.78
N LEU A 263 9.26 -7.82 23.36
CA LEU A 263 10.40 -7.44 24.21
C LEU A 263 10.54 -8.38 25.41
N ALA A 264 9.43 -8.71 26.07
CA ALA A 264 9.43 -9.65 27.20
C ALA A 264 9.84 -11.07 26.79
N ALA A 265 9.33 -11.54 25.63
CA ALA A 265 9.66 -12.86 25.10
C ALA A 265 11.15 -12.97 24.68
N VAL A 266 11.71 -11.93 24.08
CA VAL A 266 13.11 -11.90 23.66
C VAL A 266 14.05 -11.76 24.87
N GLY A 267 13.68 -10.94 25.85
CA GLY A 267 14.52 -10.68 27.04
C GLY A 267 15.86 -10.08 26.65
N ASP A 268 16.93 -10.61 27.26
CA ASP A 268 18.32 -10.20 27.01
C ASP A 268 19.05 -11.02 25.92
N ARG A 269 18.32 -11.95 25.26
CA ARG A 269 18.89 -12.85 24.25
C ARG A 269 19.26 -12.18 22.95
N ALA A 270 18.56 -11.06 22.61
CA ALA A 270 18.84 -10.29 21.41
C ALA A 270 18.44 -8.82 21.58
N ASP A 271 19.13 -7.94 20.85
CA ASP A 271 18.68 -6.56 20.65
C ASP A 271 17.44 -6.57 19.75
N VAL A 272 16.41 -5.80 20.11
CA VAL A 272 15.15 -5.68 19.36
C VAL A 272 15.04 -4.28 18.74
N ASN A 273 14.81 -4.22 17.43
CA ASN A 273 14.50 -2.98 16.73
C ASN A 273 13.16 -3.11 16.01
N PHE A 274 12.28 -2.13 16.17
CA PHE A 274 11.02 -2.00 15.43
C PHE A 274 11.23 -1.03 14.28
N SER A 275 11.53 -1.56 13.09
CA SER A 275 11.89 -0.76 11.91
C SER A 275 10.70 -0.28 11.08
N LEU A 276 9.50 -0.80 11.33
CA LEU A 276 8.24 -0.37 10.72
C LEU A 276 7.11 -0.58 11.73
N ASP A 277 6.22 0.39 11.84
CA ASP A 277 4.99 0.30 12.63
C ASP A 277 3.86 1.06 11.93
N LEU A 278 3.11 0.34 11.12
CA LEU A 278 1.92 0.87 10.45
C LEU A 278 0.66 0.43 11.21
N PRO A 279 -0.23 1.36 11.56
CA PRO A 279 -1.39 1.05 12.36
C PRO A 279 -2.41 0.18 11.63
N PHE A 280 -3.16 -0.62 12.36
CA PHE A 280 -4.42 -1.19 11.94
C PHE A 280 -5.43 -0.07 11.71
N VAL A 281 -6.17 -0.13 10.58
CA VAL A 281 -7.22 0.85 10.27
C VAL A 281 -8.56 0.13 10.10
N ARG A 282 -9.53 0.49 10.93
CA ARG A 282 -10.94 0.11 10.73
C ARG A 282 -11.61 1.15 9.84
N MET A 283 -12.38 0.70 8.84
CA MET A 283 -13.01 1.56 7.85
C MET A 283 -14.53 1.53 7.95
N ARG A 284 -15.17 2.50 7.32
CA ARG A 284 -16.62 2.63 7.29
C ARG A 284 -17.26 1.52 6.47
N LYS A 285 -18.33 0.93 7.01
CA LYS A 285 -19.22 0.04 6.27
C LYS A 285 -20.23 0.86 5.46
N VAL A 286 -20.45 0.44 4.22
CA VAL A 286 -21.49 0.98 3.33
C VAL A 286 -22.46 -0.16 3.00
N ASP A 287 -23.76 0.06 3.27
CA ASP A 287 -24.77 -0.98 3.09
C ASP A 287 -24.94 -1.36 1.60
N GLY A 288 -25.25 -2.64 1.38
CA GLY A 288 -25.49 -3.17 0.03
C GLY A 288 -24.24 -3.40 -0.82
N LEU A 289 -23.06 -3.44 -0.18
CA LEU A 289 -21.80 -3.85 -0.80
C LEU A 289 -21.30 -5.17 -0.22
N SER A 290 -20.66 -5.97 -1.06
CA SER A 290 -19.84 -7.08 -0.58
C SER A 290 -18.62 -6.56 0.16
N THR A 291 -18.20 -7.23 1.21
CA THR A 291 -17.11 -6.74 2.08
C THR A 291 -15.98 -7.75 2.17
N MET A 292 -14.78 -7.24 2.54
CA MET A 292 -13.59 -8.05 2.80
C MET A 292 -12.74 -7.43 3.92
N ILE A 293 -11.69 -8.14 4.32
CA ILE A 293 -10.62 -7.63 5.16
C ILE A 293 -9.34 -7.59 4.33
N ALA A 294 -8.72 -6.41 4.21
CA ALA A 294 -7.43 -6.28 3.58
C ALA A 294 -6.33 -6.72 4.56
N SER A 295 -5.63 -7.80 4.22
CA SER A 295 -4.51 -8.29 5.03
C SER A 295 -3.20 -7.56 4.76
N PHE A 296 -3.20 -6.63 3.80
CA PHE A 296 -2.08 -5.78 3.40
C PHE A 296 -2.23 -4.36 3.94
N THR A 297 -1.16 -3.59 3.88
CA THR A 297 -1.12 -2.16 4.23
C THR A 297 -1.36 -1.31 3.00
N THR A 298 -1.77 -0.05 3.19
CA THR A 298 -2.08 0.93 2.15
C THR A 298 -1.60 2.31 2.58
N ASP A 299 -1.77 3.32 1.73
CA ASP A 299 -1.48 4.72 2.06
C ASP A 299 -2.47 5.37 3.06
N ILE A 300 -3.60 4.70 3.38
CA ILE A 300 -4.64 5.26 4.27
C ILE A 300 -4.07 5.74 5.62
N PRO A 301 -3.19 5.01 6.33
CA PRO A 301 -2.62 5.47 7.60
C PRO A 301 -1.88 6.81 7.51
N ALA A 302 -1.35 7.13 6.34
CA ALA A 302 -0.63 8.37 6.09
C ALA A 302 -1.54 9.52 5.62
N LEU A 303 -2.81 9.25 5.25
CA LEU A 303 -3.76 10.23 4.69
C LEU A 303 -4.83 10.69 5.70
N THR A 304 -4.49 10.81 6.96
CA THR A 304 -5.43 11.08 8.07
C THR A 304 -6.20 12.40 7.97
N ASN A 305 -5.72 13.35 7.18
CA ASN A 305 -6.35 14.69 7.00
C ASN A 305 -7.27 14.77 5.77
N TRP A 306 -7.48 13.67 5.03
CA TRP A 306 -8.26 13.65 3.78
C TRP A 306 -9.71 13.17 3.94
N GLY A 307 -10.19 13.06 5.17
CA GLY A 307 -11.55 12.65 5.51
C GLY A 307 -11.66 11.18 5.94
N GLU A 308 -12.90 10.70 6.07
CA GLU A 308 -13.18 9.34 6.52
C GLU A 308 -12.72 8.32 5.47
N PRO A 309 -11.84 7.37 5.80
CA PRO A 309 -11.25 6.47 4.81
C PRO A 309 -12.17 5.30 4.44
N LEU A 310 -12.18 4.98 3.16
CA LEU A 310 -12.70 3.74 2.58
C LEU A 310 -11.63 3.11 1.70
N LEU A 311 -11.66 1.79 1.52
CA LEU A 311 -10.75 1.05 0.66
C LEU A 311 -11.55 0.16 -0.29
N LEU A 312 -11.35 0.35 -1.59
CA LEU A 312 -12.12 -0.31 -2.63
C LEU A 312 -11.39 -0.23 -3.97
N GLY A 313 -11.34 -1.30 -4.73
CA GLY A 313 -10.88 -1.27 -6.11
C GLY A 313 -10.99 -2.60 -6.83
N PRO A 314 -10.88 -2.58 -8.15
CA PRO A 314 -10.87 -3.78 -8.98
C PRO A 314 -9.55 -4.52 -8.88
N GLY A 315 -9.56 -5.77 -9.30
CA GLY A 315 -8.41 -6.64 -9.33
C GLY A 315 -8.13 -7.33 -8.00
N SER A 316 -7.30 -8.35 -8.06
CA SER A 316 -6.98 -9.19 -6.91
C SER A 316 -5.54 -9.02 -6.45
N ILE A 317 -5.34 -8.80 -5.15
CA ILE A 317 -4.02 -8.74 -4.53
C ILE A 317 -3.21 -10.03 -4.75
N HIS A 318 -3.88 -11.16 -5.03
CA HIS A 318 -3.21 -12.44 -5.24
C HIS A 318 -2.41 -12.53 -6.55
N VAL A 319 -2.68 -11.65 -7.52
CA VAL A 319 -1.92 -11.56 -8.77
C VAL A 319 -1.00 -10.35 -8.83
N ALA A 320 -1.20 -9.35 -7.96
CA ALA A 320 -0.31 -8.21 -7.80
C ALA A 320 1.12 -8.68 -7.46
N HIS A 321 2.14 -7.90 -7.88
CA HIS A 321 3.56 -8.20 -7.66
C HIS A 321 4.08 -9.49 -8.32
N THR A 322 3.26 -10.18 -9.13
CA THR A 322 3.67 -11.40 -9.83
C THR A 322 3.98 -11.11 -11.32
N PRO A 323 4.70 -12.01 -12.02
CA PRO A 323 4.87 -11.92 -13.48
C PRO A 323 3.56 -12.11 -14.27
N HIS A 324 2.51 -12.58 -13.60
CA HIS A 324 1.20 -12.89 -14.20
C HIS A 324 0.12 -11.89 -13.78
N GLU A 325 0.52 -10.69 -13.40
CA GLU A 325 -0.40 -9.62 -13.02
C GLU A 325 -1.38 -9.35 -14.14
N ARG A 326 -2.67 -9.34 -13.80
CA ARG A 326 -3.78 -9.15 -14.74
C ARG A 326 -4.99 -8.56 -14.06
N ILE A 327 -5.87 -7.95 -14.85
CA ILE A 327 -7.19 -7.50 -14.44
C ILE A 327 -8.24 -7.87 -15.51
N ALA A 328 -9.41 -8.34 -15.08
CA ALA A 328 -10.51 -8.57 -15.99
C ALA A 328 -11.08 -7.22 -16.47
N LYS A 329 -11.27 -7.08 -17.80
CA LYS A 329 -11.86 -5.87 -18.40
C LYS A 329 -13.25 -5.58 -17.81
N LYS A 330 -14.04 -6.64 -17.58
CA LYS A 330 -15.36 -6.55 -16.95
C LYS A 330 -15.27 -5.99 -15.53
N GLU A 331 -14.34 -6.48 -14.72
CA GLU A 331 -14.14 -6.03 -13.34
C GLU A 331 -13.72 -4.57 -13.27
N LEU A 332 -12.87 -4.13 -14.22
CA LEU A 332 -12.47 -2.73 -14.33
C LEU A 332 -13.67 -1.81 -14.64
N LEU A 333 -14.59 -2.24 -15.52
CA LEU A 333 -15.81 -1.49 -15.84
C LEU A 333 -16.79 -1.47 -14.63
N GLU A 334 -16.96 -2.60 -13.96
CA GLU A 334 -17.78 -2.70 -12.75
C GLU A 334 -17.27 -1.78 -11.62
N ALA A 335 -15.95 -1.58 -11.52
CA ALA A 335 -15.36 -0.66 -10.54
C ALA A 335 -15.79 0.79 -10.79
N VAL A 336 -15.94 1.22 -12.03
CA VAL A 336 -16.42 2.57 -12.36
C VAL A 336 -17.82 2.79 -11.77
N ASP A 337 -18.74 1.83 -11.98
CA ASP A 337 -20.10 1.88 -11.45
C ASP A 337 -20.11 1.85 -9.91
N LEU A 338 -19.17 1.10 -9.34
CA LEU A 338 -19.06 0.95 -7.89
C LEU A 338 -18.54 2.22 -7.22
N TYR A 339 -17.50 2.86 -7.75
CA TYR A 339 -17.01 4.14 -7.26
C TYR A 339 -18.10 5.23 -7.34
N GLU A 340 -18.83 5.30 -8.47
CA GLU A 340 -19.96 6.23 -8.65
C GLU A 340 -21.04 5.98 -7.59
N LYS A 341 -21.47 4.74 -7.39
CA LYS A 341 -22.47 4.34 -6.40
C LYS A 341 -22.05 4.70 -4.98
N VAL A 342 -20.82 4.36 -4.60
CA VAL A 342 -20.31 4.61 -3.24
C VAL A 342 -20.19 6.10 -2.98
N ALA A 343 -19.55 6.87 -3.86
CA ALA A 343 -19.39 8.32 -3.70
C ALA A 343 -20.74 9.02 -3.62
N THR A 344 -21.70 8.67 -4.51
CA THR A 344 -23.06 9.23 -4.49
C THR A 344 -23.78 8.93 -3.17
N SER A 345 -23.62 7.72 -2.63
CA SER A 345 -24.27 7.34 -1.36
C SER A 345 -23.68 8.08 -0.16
N LEU A 346 -22.38 8.39 -0.20
CA LEU A 346 -21.69 9.12 0.86
C LEU A 346 -22.08 10.60 0.84
N VAL A 347 -22.11 11.23 -0.34
CA VAL A 347 -22.51 12.65 -0.48
C VAL A 347 -23.96 12.88 -0.02
N LYS A 348 -24.89 11.97 -0.27
CA LYS A 348 -26.28 12.08 0.18
C LYS A 348 -26.45 11.97 1.71
N LYS A 349 -25.46 11.44 2.43
CA LYS A 349 -25.47 11.27 3.90
C LYS A 349 -24.73 12.39 4.65
N ILE A 350 -24.12 13.33 3.92
CA ILE A 350 -23.46 14.54 4.42
C ILE A 350 -24.44 15.70 4.51
#